data_ee5ad2c89ae345413301e31c5400c885
#
_entry.id   ee5ad2c89ae345413301e31c5400c885
#
_cell.length_a   1.000
_cell.length_b   1.000
_cell.length_c   1.000
_cell.angle_alpha   90.00
_cell.angle_beta   90.00
_cell.angle_gamma   90.00
#
_symmetry.space_group_name_H-M   'P 1'
#
loop_
_entity.id
_entity.type
_entity.pdbx_description
1 polymer ?
#
loop_
_entity_poly.entity_id
_entity_poly.type
_entity_poly.pdbx_seq_one_letter_code
_entity_poly.pdbx_strand_id
1 'polypeptide(L)'
;VSTFNVTGYSLGGFNAAYVAKLDETRQSFNFENVLLINPPVSIYNSISLLDRMINNIPGGMDNFDTFFNNLMRAYTNVYKESADAIGDDFLYKAYKALNLKDEQLAALIGVSFRLSSASLIFTSDVVVDFGFIKPKGLILNRYSNLTQYNEVANRIGFTDYYHEFFYPFYKETEPDATRNEFIAAISLKEIEDYLRSTEKITVMHNADDIILQPGEIEFFADVFGTRATIYPTGGHCGNMSYRDNVAHMVEVFTGGGTP
;
A
#
# COMPACT_ATOMS: atom_id res chain seq x y z
N VAL A 1 28.09 -18.97 -8.35
CA VAL A 1 27.17 -18.87 -7.20
C VAL A 1 26.30 -17.68 -7.49
N SER A 2 24.99 -17.90 -7.57
CA SER A 2 24.04 -16.80 -7.80
C SER A 2 23.81 -16.11 -6.45
N THR A 3 24.10 -14.81 -6.37
CA THR A 3 23.70 -13.99 -5.23
C THR A 3 22.21 -13.65 -5.36
N PHE A 4 21.48 -13.72 -4.26
CA PHE A 4 20.07 -13.34 -4.24
C PHE A 4 19.91 -11.99 -3.55
N ASN A 5 19.14 -11.13 -4.17
CA ASN A 5 18.75 -9.84 -3.64
C ASN A 5 17.22 -9.73 -3.64
N VAL A 6 16.66 -8.94 -2.75
CA VAL A 6 15.22 -8.69 -2.72
C VAL A 6 14.94 -7.21 -2.57
N THR A 7 13.95 -6.76 -3.30
CA THR A 7 13.42 -5.40 -3.17
C THR A 7 11.90 -5.42 -3.25
N GLY A 8 11.30 -4.41 -2.68
CA GLY A 8 9.87 -4.17 -2.79
C GLY A 8 9.55 -2.70 -2.51
N TYR A 9 8.45 -2.23 -3.07
CA TYR A 9 7.95 -0.89 -2.81
C TYR A 9 6.61 -0.96 -2.06
N SER A 10 6.31 0.06 -1.25
CA SER A 10 5.10 0.13 -0.44
C SER A 10 4.93 -1.14 0.43
N LEU A 11 3.79 -1.81 0.36
CA LEU A 11 3.57 -3.11 1.02
C LEU A 11 4.61 -4.17 0.63
N GLY A 12 5.13 -4.13 -0.59
CA GLY A 12 6.22 -5.02 -1.03
C GLY A 12 7.52 -4.78 -0.27
N GLY A 13 7.84 -3.52 0.07
CA GLY A 13 8.98 -3.16 0.92
C GLY A 13 8.79 -3.67 2.35
N PHE A 14 7.61 -3.51 2.91
CA PHE A 14 7.27 -4.10 4.21
C PHE A 14 7.47 -5.63 4.21
N ASN A 15 6.91 -6.31 3.21
CA ASN A 15 7.05 -7.76 3.08
C ASN A 15 8.50 -8.19 2.87
N ALA A 16 9.31 -7.42 2.12
CA ALA A 16 10.73 -7.71 1.91
C ALA A 16 11.52 -7.73 3.23
N ALA A 17 11.19 -6.83 4.17
CA ALA A 17 11.80 -6.82 5.50
C ALA A 17 11.50 -8.11 6.28
N TYR A 18 10.24 -8.55 6.28
CA TYR A 18 9.85 -9.79 6.95
C TYR A 18 10.40 -11.05 6.27
N VAL A 19 10.42 -11.07 4.93
CA VAL A 19 11.02 -12.16 4.16
C VAL A 19 12.51 -12.26 4.44
N ALA A 20 13.23 -11.14 4.52
CA ALA A 20 14.64 -11.12 4.89
C ALA A 20 14.88 -11.66 6.31
N LYS A 21 14.04 -11.25 7.30
CA LYS A 21 14.10 -11.80 8.66
C LYS A 21 13.85 -13.32 8.68
N LEU A 22 12.86 -13.78 7.94
CA LEU A 22 12.52 -15.20 7.85
C LEU A 22 13.66 -16.00 7.24
N ASP A 23 14.36 -15.43 6.24
CA ASP A 23 15.48 -16.09 5.55
C ASP A 23 16.71 -16.26 6.45
N GLU A 24 16.89 -15.43 7.51
CA GLU A 24 17.95 -15.65 8.52
C GLU A 24 17.89 -17.04 9.15
N THR A 25 16.68 -17.53 9.38
CA THR A 25 16.46 -18.83 10.00
C THR A 25 16.32 -19.95 8.98
N ARG A 26 15.66 -19.68 7.84
CA ARG A 26 15.40 -20.69 6.81
C ARG A 26 16.57 -20.91 5.86
N GLN A 27 17.41 -19.88 5.65
CA GLN A 27 18.58 -19.91 4.75
C GLN A 27 18.26 -20.45 3.34
N SER A 28 17.07 -20.13 2.84
CA SER A 28 16.60 -20.61 1.53
C SER A 28 17.24 -19.84 0.37
N PHE A 29 17.46 -18.54 0.55
CA PHE A 29 18.02 -17.62 -0.45
C PHE A 29 19.35 -17.03 -0.01
N ASN A 30 19.53 -16.78 1.30
CA ASN A 30 20.68 -16.08 1.86
C ASN A 30 20.88 -14.71 1.17
N PHE A 31 19.85 -13.85 1.25
CA PHE A 31 19.87 -12.55 0.59
C PHE A 31 21.11 -11.76 0.99
N GLU A 32 21.79 -11.22 -0.03
CA GLU A 32 22.97 -10.36 0.15
C GLU A 32 22.56 -8.92 0.39
N ASN A 33 21.63 -8.39 -0.42
CA ASN A 33 21.09 -7.05 -0.26
C ASN A 33 19.57 -7.06 -0.29
N VAL A 34 19.00 -6.20 0.54
CA VAL A 34 17.54 -6.00 0.68
C VAL A 34 17.27 -4.50 0.60
N LEU A 35 16.46 -4.08 -0.36
CA LEU A 35 16.09 -2.68 -0.52
C LEU A 35 14.59 -2.49 -0.28
N LEU A 36 14.26 -1.69 0.72
CA LEU A 36 12.89 -1.29 1.03
C LEU A 36 12.61 0.08 0.41
N ILE A 37 11.58 0.18 -0.44
CA ILE A 37 11.24 1.43 -1.12
C ILE A 37 9.87 1.90 -0.61
N ASN A 38 9.84 3.04 0.06
CA ASN A 38 8.64 3.64 0.65
C ASN A 38 7.76 2.63 1.44
N PRO A 39 8.34 1.77 2.30
CA PRO A 39 7.54 0.84 3.09
C PRO A 39 6.70 1.58 4.14
N PRO A 40 5.49 1.10 4.50
CA PRO A 40 4.81 1.56 5.70
C PRO A 40 5.57 1.11 6.96
N VAL A 41 5.56 1.92 8.01
CA VAL A 41 6.02 1.48 9.35
C VAL A 41 4.95 0.58 9.98
N SER A 42 3.70 1.00 9.95
CA SER A 42 2.54 0.23 10.40
C SER A 42 1.53 0.10 9.28
N ILE A 43 1.23 -1.13 8.87
CA ILE A 43 0.21 -1.39 7.84
C ILE A 43 -1.13 -0.80 8.29
N TYR A 44 -1.52 -0.99 9.55
CA TYR A 44 -2.78 -0.47 10.08
C TYR A 44 -2.86 1.06 9.97
N ASN A 45 -1.79 1.77 10.34
CA ASN A 45 -1.75 3.24 10.27
C ASN A 45 -1.87 3.73 8.83
N SER A 46 -1.07 3.19 7.93
CA SER A 46 -1.04 3.59 6.53
C SER A 46 -2.36 3.33 5.82
N ILE A 47 -2.96 2.15 6.03
CA ILE A 47 -4.25 1.83 5.43
C ILE A 47 -5.37 2.68 6.04
N SER A 48 -5.32 2.97 7.35
CA SER A 48 -6.30 3.86 7.99
C SER A 48 -6.19 5.31 7.48
N LEU A 49 -4.99 5.78 7.11
CA LEU A 49 -4.81 7.08 6.47
C LEU A 49 -5.43 7.10 5.07
N LEU A 50 -5.12 6.10 4.25
CA LEU A 50 -5.66 5.98 2.89
C LEU A 50 -7.20 5.86 2.90
N ASP A 51 -7.74 5.06 3.80
CA ASP A 51 -9.20 4.88 3.92
C ASP A 51 -9.91 6.18 4.33
N ARG A 52 -9.32 6.97 5.23
CA ARG A 52 -9.88 8.27 5.63
C ARG A 52 -9.84 9.34 4.54
N MET A 53 -8.99 9.21 3.53
CA MET A 53 -8.92 10.18 2.42
C MET A 53 -10.23 10.26 1.63
N ILE A 54 -11.05 9.21 1.64
CA ILE A 54 -12.38 9.21 1.02
C ILE A 54 -13.31 10.28 1.62
N ASN A 55 -13.09 10.67 2.88
CA ASN A 55 -13.89 11.70 3.55
C ASN A 55 -13.70 13.11 2.94
N ASN A 56 -12.70 13.30 2.07
CA ASN A 56 -12.49 14.52 1.32
C ASN A 56 -13.39 14.62 0.06
N ILE A 57 -14.28 13.67 -0.17
CA ILE A 57 -15.26 13.75 -1.25
C ILE A 57 -16.14 15.00 -1.02
N PRO A 58 -16.23 15.91 -1.99
CA PRO A 58 -17.10 17.07 -1.88
C PRO A 58 -18.57 16.65 -1.67
N GLY A 59 -19.12 17.03 -0.53
CA GLY A 59 -20.49 16.62 -0.13
C GLY A 59 -20.54 15.29 0.64
N GLY A 60 -19.38 14.68 0.97
CA GLY A 60 -19.28 13.46 1.78
C GLY A 60 -19.57 12.18 1.00
N MET A 61 -19.65 11.06 1.74
CA MET A 61 -19.84 9.72 1.17
C MET A 61 -21.14 9.54 0.39
N ASP A 62 -22.20 10.24 0.75
CA ASP A 62 -23.47 10.20 0.01
C ASP A 62 -23.32 10.70 -1.44
N ASN A 63 -22.28 11.48 -1.70
CA ASN A 63 -21.93 11.97 -3.02
C ASN A 63 -20.88 11.14 -3.78
N PHE A 64 -20.53 9.95 -3.26
CA PHE A 64 -19.52 9.07 -3.83
C PHE A 64 -19.78 8.77 -5.32
N ASP A 65 -20.97 8.30 -5.66
CA ASP A 65 -21.32 7.92 -7.03
C ASP A 65 -21.24 9.13 -7.99
N THR A 66 -21.69 10.30 -7.54
CA THR A 66 -21.62 11.55 -8.33
C THR A 66 -20.18 11.97 -8.55
N PHE A 67 -19.36 11.96 -7.51
CA PHE A 67 -17.94 12.30 -7.57
C PHE A 67 -17.19 11.35 -8.50
N PHE A 68 -17.37 10.04 -8.32
CA PHE A 68 -16.74 9.01 -9.13
C PHE A 68 -17.14 9.09 -10.61
N ASN A 69 -18.44 9.25 -10.90
CA ASN A 69 -18.92 9.37 -12.27
C ASN A 69 -18.40 10.65 -12.97
N ASN A 70 -18.31 11.76 -12.25
CA ASN A 70 -17.74 13.00 -12.79
C ASN A 70 -16.26 12.83 -13.10
N LEU A 71 -15.50 12.17 -12.22
CA LEU A 71 -14.10 11.86 -12.41
C LEU A 71 -13.89 10.96 -13.65
N MET A 72 -14.66 9.87 -13.76
CA MET A 72 -14.60 8.95 -14.90
C MET A 72 -14.96 9.64 -16.22
N ARG A 73 -15.91 10.54 -16.19
CA ARG A 73 -16.28 11.35 -17.37
C ARG A 73 -15.15 12.28 -17.79
N ALA A 74 -14.56 12.99 -16.83
CA ALA A 74 -13.43 13.88 -17.09
C ALA A 74 -12.22 13.10 -17.62
N TYR A 75 -11.86 11.97 -17.01
CA TYR A 75 -10.80 11.07 -17.48
C TYR A 75 -11.08 10.58 -18.92
N THR A 76 -12.32 10.15 -19.19
CA THR A 76 -12.72 9.68 -20.53
C THR A 76 -12.60 10.78 -21.59
N ASN A 77 -12.91 12.03 -21.25
CA ASN A 77 -12.75 13.14 -22.18
C ASN A 77 -11.27 13.40 -22.51
N VAL A 78 -10.39 13.43 -21.48
CA VAL A 78 -8.94 13.56 -21.67
C VAL A 78 -8.41 12.41 -22.52
N TYR A 79 -8.84 11.18 -22.24
CA TYR A 79 -8.43 10.00 -22.99
C TYR A 79 -8.82 10.12 -24.49
N LYS A 80 -10.06 10.56 -24.79
CA LYS A 80 -10.52 10.74 -26.16
C LYS A 80 -9.75 11.84 -26.91
N GLU A 81 -9.44 12.95 -26.20
CA GLU A 81 -8.65 14.04 -26.77
C GLU A 81 -7.19 13.68 -27.01
N SER A 82 -6.68 12.68 -26.26
CA SER A 82 -5.29 12.22 -26.35
C SER A 82 -5.14 10.93 -27.14
N ALA A 83 -6.19 10.42 -27.81
CA ALA A 83 -6.24 9.08 -28.41
C ALA A 83 -5.14 8.80 -29.46
N ASP A 84 -4.57 9.84 -30.08
CA ASP A 84 -3.50 9.70 -31.06
C ASP A 84 -2.08 9.70 -30.45
N ALA A 85 -1.93 9.90 -29.15
CA ALA A 85 -0.65 9.98 -28.45
C ALA A 85 -0.75 9.64 -26.97
N ILE A 86 -1.04 8.38 -26.64
CA ILE A 86 -0.81 7.87 -25.28
C ILE A 86 0.70 7.70 -25.12
N GLY A 87 1.37 8.79 -24.73
CA GLY A 87 2.79 8.83 -24.42
C GLY A 87 3.03 8.90 -22.91
N ASP A 88 4.29 8.91 -22.52
CA ASP A 88 4.74 8.95 -21.11
C ASP A 88 4.17 10.15 -20.32
N ASP A 89 3.73 11.20 -21.00
CA ASP A 89 3.15 12.40 -20.41
C ASP A 89 1.61 12.38 -20.30
N PHE A 90 0.94 11.28 -20.70
CA PHE A 90 -0.54 11.18 -20.65
C PHE A 90 -1.09 11.39 -19.24
N LEU A 91 -0.51 10.75 -18.23
CA LEU A 91 -0.95 10.88 -16.83
C LEU A 91 -0.77 12.32 -16.33
N TYR A 92 0.32 12.98 -16.73
CA TYR A 92 0.55 14.39 -16.39
C TYR A 92 -0.46 15.31 -17.08
N LYS A 93 -0.78 15.09 -18.34
CA LYS A 93 -1.80 15.83 -19.07
C LYS A 93 -3.19 15.63 -18.46
N ALA A 94 -3.53 14.38 -18.09
CA ALA A 94 -4.78 14.06 -17.43
C ALA A 94 -4.88 14.78 -16.07
N TYR A 95 -3.82 14.75 -15.26
CA TYR A 95 -3.75 15.47 -13.99
C TYR A 95 -3.98 16.98 -14.18
N LYS A 96 -3.26 17.59 -15.15
CA LYS A 96 -3.42 19.01 -15.48
C LYS A 96 -4.84 19.38 -15.96
N ALA A 97 -5.41 18.55 -16.83
CA ALA A 97 -6.75 18.77 -17.37
C ALA A 97 -7.86 18.62 -16.32
N LEU A 98 -7.69 17.71 -15.37
CA LEU A 98 -8.61 17.50 -14.26
C LEU A 98 -8.61 18.69 -13.29
N ASN A 99 -7.49 19.44 -13.20
CA ASN A 99 -7.32 20.61 -12.34
C ASN A 99 -7.89 20.42 -10.93
N LEU A 100 -7.60 19.25 -10.33
CA LEU A 100 -8.11 18.91 -9.01
C LEU A 100 -7.41 19.74 -7.93
N LYS A 101 -8.16 20.15 -6.94
CA LYS A 101 -7.61 20.70 -5.69
C LYS A 101 -7.05 19.56 -4.84
N ASP A 102 -6.17 19.87 -3.91
CA ASP A 102 -5.49 18.88 -3.04
C ASP A 102 -6.53 17.97 -2.31
N GLU A 103 -7.61 18.54 -1.81
CA GLU A 103 -8.70 17.77 -1.18
C GLU A 103 -9.37 16.79 -2.16
N GLN A 104 -9.59 17.21 -3.41
CA GLN A 104 -10.17 16.33 -4.43
C GLN A 104 -9.18 15.26 -4.88
N LEU A 105 -7.90 15.57 -4.88
CA LEU A 105 -6.85 14.60 -5.13
C LEU A 105 -6.77 13.56 -4.01
N ALA A 106 -6.84 13.99 -2.75
CA ALA A 106 -6.95 13.10 -1.61
C ALA A 106 -8.21 12.21 -1.71
N ALA A 107 -9.35 12.78 -2.06
CA ALA A 107 -10.58 12.03 -2.29
C ALA A 107 -10.41 10.98 -3.40
N LEU A 108 -9.73 11.31 -4.50
CA LEU A 108 -9.43 10.37 -5.59
C LEU A 108 -8.58 9.20 -5.11
N ILE A 109 -7.55 9.47 -4.31
CA ILE A 109 -6.70 8.43 -3.71
C ILE A 109 -7.56 7.55 -2.79
N GLY A 110 -8.39 8.14 -1.93
CA GLY A 110 -9.28 7.41 -1.03
C GLY A 110 -10.28 6.53 -1.78
N VAL A 111 -10.88 7.03 -2.86
CA VAL A 111 -11.79 6.26 -3.72
C VAL A 111 -11.06 5.10 -4.39
N SER A 112 -9.89 5.35 -4.96
CA SER A 112 -9.08 4.31 -5.62
C SER A 112 -8.67 3.22 -4.64
N PHE A 113 -8.28 3.61 -3.42
CA PHE A 113 -7.97 2.68 -2.35
C PHE A 113 -9.20 1.87 -1.94
N ARG A 114 -10.37 2.50 -1.76
CA ARG A 114 -11.63 1.83 -1.39
C ARG A 114 -12.04 0.78 -2.43
N LEU A 115 -11.98 1.11 -3.71
CA LEU A 115 -12.31 0.17 -4.79
C LEU A 115 -11.34 -1.00 -4.86
N SER A 116 -10.06 -0.75 -4.62
CA SER A 116 -9.04 -1.82 -4.58
C SER A 116 -9.21 -2.71 -3.37
N SER A 117 -9.45 -2.14 -2.19
CA SER A 117 -9.66 -2.90 -0.95
C SER A 117 -10.97 -3.70 -0.97
N ALA A 118 -12.02 -3.22 -1.62
CA ALA A 118 -13.29 -3.93 -1.74
C ALA A 118 -13.15 -5.33 -2.35
N SER A 119 -12.32 -5.47 -3.38
CA SER A 119 -12.03 -6.77 -3.98
C SER A 119 -11.33 -7.72 -3.01
N LEU A 120 -10.39 -7.20 -2.22
CA LEU A 120 -9.69 -7.97 -1.19
C LEU A 120 -10.66 -8.40 -0.08
N ILE A 121 -11.48 -7.49 0.42
CA ILE A 121 -12.46 -7.74 1.48
C ILE A 121 -13.46 -8.81 1.05
N PHE A 122 -14.02 -8.67 -0.16
CA PHE A 122 -14.97 -9.66 -0.70
C PHE A 122 -14.31 -11.03 -0.92
N THR A 123 -13.11 -11.05 -1.50
CA THR A 123 -12.38 -12.32 -1.71
C THR A 123 -12.06 -13.01 -0.39
N SER A 124 -11.66 -12.26 0.63
CA SER A 124 -11.40 -12.79 1.97
C SER A 124 -12.65 -13.47 2.55
N ASP A 125 -13.81 -12.80 2.46
CA ASP A 125 -15.08 -13.37 2.95
C ASP A 125 -15.50 -14.64 2.18
N VAL A 126 -15.26 -14.67 0.86
CA VAL A 126 -15.54 -15.87 0.04
C VAL A 126 -14.64 -17.03 0.43
N VAL A 127 -13.34 -16.79 0.61
CA VAL A 127 -12.35 -17.85 0.90
C VAL A 127 -12.55 -18.43 2.29
N VAL A 128 -12.81 -17.58 3.28
CA VAL A 128 -12.95 -17.99 4.68
C VAL A 128 -14.38 -18.44 5.01
N ASP A 129 -15.35 -18.06 4.18
CA ASP A 129 -16.79 -18.27 4.42
C ASP A 129 -17.27 -17.70 5.76
N PHE A 130 -16.79 -16.51 6.10
CA PHE A 130 -17.07 -15.89 7.39
C PHE A 130 -18.53 -15.40 7.48
N GLY A 131 -19.09 -14.89 6.38
CA GLY A 131 -20.45 -14.35 6.31
C GLY A 131 -20.52 -12.84 6.55
N PHE A 132 -19.46 -12.11 6.21
CA PHE A 132 -19.36 -10.66 6.39
C PHE A 132 -20.06 -9.89 5.26
N ILE A 133 -19.91 -10.34 4.01
CA ILE A 133 -20.52 -9.75 2.82
C ILE A 133 -21.55 -10.69 2.22
N LYS A 134 -21.16 -11.94 1.98
CA LYS A 134 -22.08 -12.96 1.48
C LYS A 134 -22.63 -13.80 2.63
N PRO A 135 -23.85 -14.37 2.49
CA PRO A 135 -24.34 -15.34 3.48
C PRO A 135 -23.37 -16.51 3.67
N LYS A 136 -23.09 -16.86 4.94
CA LYS A 136 -22.27 -18.03 5.27
C LYS A 136 -22.86 -19.29 4.66
N GLY A 137 -22.01 -20.16 4.11
CA GLY A 137 -22.42 -21.41 3.43
C GLY A 137 -22.92 -21.21 2.00
N LEU A 138 -23.07 -19.98 1.51
CA LEU A 138 -23.43 -19.75 0.10
C LEU A 138 -22.22 -20.00 -0.80
N ILE A 139 -22.35 -20.99 -1.70
CA ILE A 139 -21.32 -21.32 -2.69
C ILE A 139 -21.52 -20.45 -3.94
N LEU A 140 -20.53 -19.62 -4.22
CA LEU A 140 -20.47 -18.83 -5.45
C LEU A 140 -19.77 -19.62 -6.56
N ASN A 141 -20.23 -19.42 -7.80
CA ASN A 141 -19.64 -20.02 -8.99
C ASN A 141 -19.50 -18.98 -10.12
N ARG A 142 -18.92 -19.36 -11.26
CA ARG A 142 -18.65 -18.47 -12.40
C ARG A 142 -19.89 -17.77 -12.99
N TYR A 143 -21.10 -18.23 -12.66
CA TYR A 143 -22.36 -17.65 -13.14
C TYR A 143 -23.08 -16.83 -12.06
N SER A 144 -22.56 -16.80 -10.85
CA SER A 144 -23.16 -16.04 -9.76
C SER A 144 -23.13 -14.54 -10.08
N ASN A 145 -24.24 -13.86 -9.82
CA ASN A 145 -24.27 -12.39 -9.91
C ASN A 145 -23.56 -11.82 -8.67
N LEU A 146 -22.44 -11.14 -8.89
CA LEU A 146 -21.61 -10.57 -7.82
C LEU A 146 -21.92 -9.08 -7.57
N THR A 147 -22.81 -8.45 -8.37
CA THR A 147 -23.05 -7.00 -8.32
C THR A 147 -23.41 -6.54 -6.90
N GLN A 148 -24.39 -7.18 -6.27
CA GLN A 148 -24.83 -6.84 -4.92
C GLN A 148 -23.72 -6.96 -3.86
N TYR A 149 -22.84 -7.95 -3.99
CA TYR A 149 -21.72 -8.12 -3.03
C TYR A 149 -20.63 -7.08 -3.25
N ASN A 150 -20.34 -6.73 -4.50
CA ASN A 150 -19.41 -5.65 -4.83
C ASN A 150 -19.93 -4.30 -4.36
N GLU A 151 -21.23 -4.02 -4.49
CA GLU A 151 -21.86 -2.80 -3.98
C GLU A 151 -21.71 -2.68 -2.46
N VAL A 152 -21.91 -3.79 -1.72
CA VAL A 152 -21.68 -3.83 -0.27
C VAL A 152 -20.20 -3.62 0.04
N ALA A 153 -19.30 -4.37 -0.61
CA ALA A 153 -17.86 -4.30 -0.38
C ALA A 153 -17.29 -2.88 -0.63
N ASN A 154 -17.76 -2.18 -1.66
CA ASN A 154 -17.34 -0.81 -1.98
C ASN A 154 -17.71 0.21 -0.89
N ARG A 155 -18.63 -0.11 0.00
CA ARG A 155 -19.05 0.76 1.11
C ARG A 155 -18.36 0.44 2.43
N ILE A 156 -17.71 -0.72 2.53
CA ILE A 156 -17.01 -1.14 3.74
C ILE A 156 -15.65 -0.44 3.81
N GLY A 157 -15.40 0.30 4.89
CA GLY A 157 -14.10 0.87 5.20
C GLY A 157 -13.10 -0.19 5.65
N PHE A 158 -11.82 0.12 5.49
CA PHE A 158 -10.78 -0.77 6.01
C PHE A 158 -10.90 -0.92 7.54
N THR A 159 -11.22 0.15 8.24
CA THR A 159 -11.39 0.12 9.70
C THR A 159 -12.53 -0.81 10.11
N ASP A 160 -13.67 -0.78 9.38
CA ASP A 160 -14.79 -1.68 9.61
C ASP A 160 -14.40 -3.13 9.33
N TYR A 161 -13.77 -3.38 8.16
CA TYR A 161 -13.23 -4.69 7.82
C TYR A 161 -12.27 -5.22 8.88
N TYR A 162 -11.34 -4.37 9.37
CA TYR A 162 -10.41 -4.75 10.41
C TYR A 162 -11.12 -5.16 11.71
N HIS A 163 -12.11 -4.38 12.16
CA HIS A 163 -12.78 -4.62 13.43
C HIS A 163 -13.83 -5.72 13.40
N GLU A 164 -14.53 -5.89 12.28
CA GLU A 164 -15.70 -6.76 12.17
C GLU A 164 -15.38 -8.10 11.49
N PHE A 165 -14.28 -8.18 10.75
CA PHE A 165 -13.87 -9.40 10.07
C PHE A 165 -12.45 -9.84 10.43
N PHE A 166 -11.43 -9.01 10.12
CA PHE A 166 -10.03 -9.46 10.13
C PHE A 166 -9.52 -9.78 11.55
N TYR A 167 -9.77 -8.92 12.51
CA TYR A 167 -9.41 -9.18 13.90
C TYR A 167 -10.21 -10.33 14.54
N PRO A 168 -11.55 -10.44 14.40
CA PRO A 168 -12.30 -11.62 14.83
C PRO A 168 -11.79 -12.92 14.21
N PHE A 169 -11.49 -12.95 12.92
CA PHE A 169 -10.90 -14.12 12.26
C PHE A 169 -9.51 -14.47 12.83
N TYR A 170 -8.66 -13.47 13.07
CA TYR A 170 -7.35 -13.69 13.70
C TYR A 170 -7.48 -14.32 15.08
N LYS A 171 -8.47 -13.92 15.87
CA LYS A 171 -8.76 -14.49 17.18
C LYS A 171 -9.20 -15.95 17.17
N GLU A 172 -9.58 -16.52 16.05
CA GLU A 172 -9.84 -17.97 15.95
C GLU A 172 -8.54 -18.78 16.13
N THR A 173 -7.39 -18.22 15.74
CA THR A 173 -6.07 -18.86 15.90
C THR A 173 -5.31 -18.36 17.12
N GLU A 174 -5.53 -17.12 17.52
CA GLU A 174 -4.87 -16.44 18.65
C GLU A 174 -5.92 -15.85 19.62
N PRO A 175 -6.61 -16.69 20.42
CA PRO A 175 -7.77 -16.28 21.22
C PRO A 175 -7.48 -15.17 22.22
N ASP A 176 -6.28 -15.14 22.78
CA ASP A 176 -5.87 -14.19 23.82
C ASP A 176 -5.33 -12.87 23.27
N ALA A 177 -5.05 -12.80 21.95
CA ALA A 177 -4.49 -11.61 21.33
C ALA A 177 -5.41 -10.40 21.47
N THR A 178 -4.88 -9.29 21.92
CA THR A 178 -5.55 -7.99 21.91
C THR A 178 -5.47 -7.33 20.54
N ARG A 179 -6.34 -6.35 20.28
CA ARG A 179 -6.26 -5.55 19.04
C ARG A 179 -4.92 -4.82 18.89
N ASN A 180 -4.38 -4.31 19.99
CA ASN A 180 -3.10 -3.59 19.97
C ASN A 180 -1.94 -4.52 19.64
N GLU A 181 -1.92 -5.73 20.19
CA GLU A 181 -0.92 -6.75 19.86
C GLU A 181 -1.01 -7.13 18.37
N PHE A 182 -2.22 -7.29 17.84
CA PHE A 182 -2.38 -7.58 16.42
C PHE A 182 -1.92 -6.41 15.53
N ILE A 183 -2.23 -5.16 15.89
CA ILE A 183 -1.72 -3.97 15.15
C ILE A 183 -0.19 -3.92 15.24
N ALA A 184 0.40 -4.22 16.39
CA ALA A 184 1.84 -4.28 16.58
C ALA A 184 2.49 -5.35 15.69
N ALA A 185 1.89 -6.54 15.61
CA ALA A 185 2.40 -7.66 14.80
C ALA A 185 2.48 -7.35 13.29
N ILE A 186 1.67 -6.41 12.79
CA ILE A 186 1.71 -5.91 11.40
C ILE A 186 2.44 -4.57 11.28
N SER A 187 3.56 -4.42 12.01
CA SER A 187 4.39 -3.22 12.03
C SER A 187 5.87 -3.58 11.93
N LEU A 188 6.67 -2.76 11.24
CA LEU A 188 8.13 -2.89 11.24
C LEU A 188 8.74 -2.75 12.63
N LYS A 189 8.02 -2.13 13.58
CA LYS A 189 8.45 -2.04 14.98
C LYS A 189 8.54 -3.39 15.65
N GLU A 190 7.76 -4.39 15.21
CA GLU A 190 7.84 -5.77 15.72
C GLU A 190 9.17 -6.44 15.38
N ILE A 191 9.84 -5.97 14.35
CA ILE A 191 11.13 -6.51 13.92
C ILE A 191 12.26 -5.47 14.04
N GLU A 192 12.08 -4.44 14.84
CA GLU A 192 13.01 -3.31 14.95
C GLU A 192 14.43 -3.75 15.33
N ASP A 193 14.59 -4.64 16.32
CA ASP A 193 15.89 -5.14 16.75
C ASP A 193 16.63 -5.82 15.59
N TYR A 194 15.93 -6.59 14.77
CA TYR A 194 16.50 -7.19 13.58
C TYR A 194 16.90 -6.12 12.55
N LEU A 195 16.04 -5.14 12.28
CA LEU A 195 16.34 -4.05 11.34
C LEU A 195 17.53 -3.20 11.78
N ARG A 196 17.73 -3.02 13.09
CA ARG A 196 18.88 -2.31 13.64
C ARG A 196 20.17 -3.11 13.51
N SER A 197 20.12 -4.42 13.73
CA SER A 197 21.29 -5.29 13.81
C SER A 197 21.81 -5.77 12.45
N THR A 198 20.97 -5.77 11.40
CA THR A 198 21.35 -6.28 10.08
C THR A 198 21.90 -5.17 9.18
N GLU A 199 23.07 -5.42 8.54
CA GLU A 199 23.68 -4.45 7.63
C GLU A 199 23.16 -4.56 6.18
N LYS A 200 22.54 -5.68 5.82
CA LYS A 200 22.10 -5.94 4.44
C LYS A 200 20.83 -5.22 4.00
N ILE A 201 20.07 -4.65 4.95
CA ILE A 201 18.81 -3.96 4.65
C ILE A 201 19.04 -2.46 4.57
N THR A 202 18.70 -1.87 3.45
CA THR A 202 18.67 -0.43 3.22
C THR A 202 17.24 0.03 2.93
N VAL A 203 16.96 1.30 3.18
CA VAL A 203 15.63 1.89 2.92
C VAL A 203 15.76 3.18 2.12
N MET A 204 14.90 3.34 1.13
CA MET A 204 14.64 4.60 0.44
C MET A 204 13.24 5.07 0.80
N HIS A 205 13.09 6.33 1.21
CA HIS A 205 11.79 6.90 1.56
C HIS A 205 11.67 8.37 1.18
N ASN A 206 10.45 8.90 1.20
CA ASN A 206 10.17 10.31 0.95
C ASN A 206 9.59 10.95 2.21
N ALA A 207 10.08 12.13 2.58
CA ALA A 207 9.64 12.84 3.79
C ALA A 207 8.19 13.32 3.72
N ASP A 208 7.68 13.52 2.50
CA ASP A 208 6.30 13.92 2.20
C ASP A 208 5.36 12.76 1.87
N ASP A 209 5.72 11.54 2.27
CA ASP A 209 4.89 10.37 1.99
C ASP A 209 3.58 10.38 2.80
N ILE A 210 2.47 10.41 2.08
CA ILE A 210 1.12 10.58 2.65
C ILE A 210 0.59 9.36 3.41
N ILE A 211 1.24 8.19 3.30
CA ILE A 211 0.82 6.98 4.02
C ILE A 211 1.43 6.87 5.41
N LEU A 212 2.37 7.76 5.78
CA LEU A 212 3.01 7.76 7.08
C LEU A 212 2.27 8.65 8.07
N GLN A 213 2.13 8.18 9.30
CA GLN A 213 1.73 9.01 10.43
C GLN A 213 2.90 9.92 10.86
N PRO A 214 2.63 11.07 11.51
CA PRO A 214 3.67 11.87 12.13
C PRO A 214 4.56 11.02 13.06
N GLY A 215 5.87 11.11 12.91
CA GLY A 215 6.86 10.34 13.66
C GLY A 215 7.28 9.01 13.00
N GLU A 216 6.61 8.59 11.94
CA GLU A 216 6.97 7.34 11.26
C GLU A 216 8.13 7.51 10.27
N ILE A 217 8.34 8.70 9.72
CA ILE A 217 9.53 8.95 8.88
C ILE A 217 10.81 8.95 9.72
N GLU A 218 10.75 9.46 10.94
CA GLU A 218 11.86 9.49 11.89
C GLU A 218 12.26 8.09 12.32
N PHE A 219 11.32 7.13 12.36
CA PHE A 219 11.63 5.72 12.61
C PHE A 219 12.66 5.17 11.61
N PHE A 220 12.54 5.49 10.33
CA PHE A 220 13.50 5.03 9.34
C PHE A 220 14.89 5.63 9.55
N ALA A 221 14.96 6.94 9.85
CA ALA A 221 16.23 7.59 10.13
C ALA A 221 16.91 7.01 11.38
N ASP A 222 16.12 6.74 12.42
CA ASP A 222 16.62 6.23 13.70
C ASP A 222 17.06 4.75 13.62
N VAL A 223 16.25 3.90 12.98
CA VAL A 223 16.50 2.44 12.90
C VAL A 223 17.60 2.12 11.90
N PHE A 224 17.64 2.80 10.77
CA PHE A 224 18.57 2.47 9.69
C PHE A 224 19.82 3.35 9.66
N GLY A 225 19.79 4.53 10.26
CA GLY A 225 20.93 5.45 10.27
C GLY A 225 21.43 5.76 8.84
N THR A 226 22.69 5.49 8.55
CA THR A 226 23.31 5.70 7.22
C THR A 226 22.75 4.79 6.12
N ARG A 227 22.01 3.75 6.48
CA ARG A 227 21.33 2.84 5.54
C ARG A 227 19.96 3.36 5.10
N ALA A 228 19.54 4.54 5.62
CA ALA A 228 18.32 5.21 5.19
C ALA A 228 18.66 6.37 4.25
N THR A 229 18.05 6.38 3.06
CA THR A 229 18.05 7.52 2.15
C THR A 229 16.67 8.13 2.13
N ILE A 230 16.51 9.31 2.75
CA ILE A 230 15.24 10.03 2.82
C ILE A 230 15.30 11.24 1.91
N TYR A 231 14.48 11.21 0.85
CA TYR A 231 14.33 12.31 -0.07
C TYR A 231 13.33 13.35 0.48
N PRO A 232 13.55 14.65 0.25
CA PRO A 232 12.66 15.68 0.79
C PRO A 232 11.26 15.64 0.18
N THR A 233 11.14 15.21 -1.06
CA THR A 233 9.88 15.14 -1.82
C THR A 233 9.85 13.90 -2.72
N GLY A 234 8.63 13.47 -3.06
CA GLY A 234 8.40 12.30 -3.92
C GLY A 234 7.07 11.62 -3.62
N GLY A 235 6.43 11.99 -2.51
CA GLY A 235 5.19 11.38 -2.08
C GLY A 235 5.31 9.87 -1.91
N HIS A 236 4.22 9.15 -2.08
CA HIS A 236 4.25 7.69 -2.02
C HIS A 236 4.73 7.08 -3.32
N CYS A 237 6.00 6.70 -3.40
CA CYS A 237 6.66 6.06 -4.56
C CYS A 237 6.68 6.91 -5.85
N GLY A 238 6.35 8.20 -5.82
CA GLY A 238 6.21 9.01 -7.03
C GLY A 238 7.53 9.36 -7.73
N ASN A 239 8.64 9.23 -7.05
CA ASN A 239 9.99 9.53 -7.57
C ASN A 239 10.78 8.29 -7.99
N MET A 240 10.20 7.09 -7.99
CA MET A 240 10.90 5.83 -8.30
C MET A 240 11.55 5.80 -9.69
N SER A 241 11.00 6.52 -10.67
CA SER A 241 11.55 6.61 -12.03
C SER A 241 12.58 7.73 -12.22
N TYR A 242 12.83 8.55 -11.20
CA TYR A 242 13.83 9.61 -11.31
C TYR A 242 15.23 9.02 -11.40
N ARG A 243 16.07 9.64 -12.23
CA ARG A 243 17.41 9.15 -12.53
C ARG A 243 18.24 8.87 -11.27
N ASP A 244 18.21 9.77 -10.29
CA ASP A 244 19.00 9.65 -9.08
C ASP A 244 18.49 8.51 -8.18
N ASN A 245 17.16 8.32 -8.10
CA ASN A 245 16.57 7.20 -7.39
C ASN A 245 16.90 5.86 -8.04
N VAL A 246 16.82 5.80 -9.39
CA VAL A 246 17.18 4.59 -10.15
C VAL A 246 18.67 4.29 -9.97
N ALA A 247 19.55 5.32 -10.03
CA ALA A 247 20.98 5.14 -9.81
C ALA A 247 21.27 4.57 -8.42
N HIS A 248 20.61 5.10 -7.37
CA HIS A 248 20.76 4.59 -6.02
C HIS A 248 20.26 3.14 -5.87
N MET A 249 19.09 2.80 -6.47
CA MET A 249 18.62 1.40 -6.50
C MET A 249 19.63 0.45 -7.15
N VAL A 250 20.26 0.87 -8.25
CA VAL A 250 21.29 0.07 -8.93
C VAL A 250 22.53 -0.06 -8.04
N GLU A 251 22.97 1.03 -7.41
CA GLU A 251 24.12 1.05 -6.51
C GLU A 251 23.98 0.05 -5.36
N VAL A 252 22.81 -0.02 -4.73
CA VAL A 252 22.53 -0.98 -3.63
C VAL A 252 22.78 -2.43 -4.06
N PHE A 253 22.46 -2.78 -5.31
CA PHE A 253 22.59 -4.16 -5.79
C PHE A 253 23.91 -4.46 -6.51
N THR A 254 24.68 -3.44 -6.89
CA THR A 254 25.97 -3.62 -7.60
C THR A 254 27.19 -3.33 -6.74
N GLY A 255 26.97 -2.92 -5.46
CA GLY A 255 28.07 -2.59 -4.56
C GLY A 255 28.88 -1.36 -4.98
N GLY A 256 28.24 -0.38 -5.65
CA GLY A 256 28.90 0.87 -6.08
C GLY A 256 29.81 0.72 -7.31
N GLY A 257 29.80 -0.45 -7.95
CA GLY A 257 30.44 -0.63 -9.25
C GLY A 257 29.58 0.03 -10.35
N THR A 258 30.02 1.16 -10.88
CA THR A 258 29.43 1.73 -12.11
C THR A 258 29.51 0.72 -13.25
N PRO A 259 28.41 0.50 -14.01
CA PRO A 259 28.45 -0.36 -15.18
C PRO A 259 29.36 0.14 -16.28
#